data_ddd60a7eb2ef7c840547491038d35057
#
_entry.id   ddd60a7eb2ef7c840547491038d35057
#
_cell.length_a   1.000
_cell.length_b   1.000
_cell.length_c   1.000
_cell.angle_alpha   90.00
_cell.angle_beta   90.00
_cell.angle_gamma   90.00
#
_symmetry.space_group_name_H-M   'P 1'
#
loop_
_entity.id
_entity.type
_entity.pdbx_description
1 polymer ?
#
loop_
_entity_poly.entity_id
_entity_poly.type
_entity_poly.pdbx_seq_one_letter_code
_entity_poly.pdbx_strand_id
1 'polypeptide(L)'
;THNTATWASYSPITDGDYLYANFGSFGLYCLDLSGNVQWEIDLGDMRTRNSFGEGGSATLYNNTLIVNWDHEGDSFIVAIDKETGDQLWRVERDEPTSWSTPIVTDYTGLPQVIVNATNHISSYDLQSGEILWEASGMTTNVIPCPVFHSESGMAYFMSGFRGNALMAIQLAN
;
A
#
# COMPACT_ATOMS: atom_id res chain seq x y z
N THR A 1 -5.33 -7.91 -18.97
CA THR A 1 -5.32 -6.47 -18.66
C THR A 1 -6.33 -5.73 -19.53
N HIS A 2 -6.91 -4.67 -19.00
CA HIS A 2 -7.72 -3.74 -19.77
C HIS A 2 -6.86 -3.12 -20.90
N ASN A 3 -7.48 -2.83 -22.06
CA ASN A 3 -6.75 -2.31 -23.24
C ASN A 3 -6.08 -0.93 -23.04
N THR A 4 -6.41 -0.23 -21.95
CA THR A 4 -5.79 1.05 -21.55
C THR A 4 -4.83 0.92 -20.37
N ALA A 5 -4.61 -0.29 -19.85
CA ALA A 5 -3.69 -0.57 -18.74
C ALA A 5 -2.37 -1.16 -19.25
N THR A 6 -1.32 -0.97 -18.49
CA THR A 6 0.00 -1.59 -18.71
C THR A 6 0.37 -2.45 -17.53
N TRP A 7 1.38 -3.30 -17.68
CA TRP A 7 1.95 -4.11 -16.59
C TRP A 7 2.90 -3.31 -15.68
N ALA A 8 3.16 -2.04 -16.01
CA ALA A 8 4.10 -1.16 -15.33
C ALA A 8 3.38 0.03 -14.65
N SER A 9 2.36 -0.26 -13.83
CA SER A 9 1.62 0.78 -13.10
C SER A 9 2.22 1.11 -11.72
N TYR A 10 3.16 0.30 -11.27
CA TYR A 10 3.85 0.47 -9.98
C TYR A 10 5.07 1.38 -10.13
N SER A 11 5.34 2.19 -9.12
CA SER A 11 6.59 2.93 -9.02
C SER A 11 7.60 2.13 -8.19
N PRO A 12 8.81 1.90 -8.70
CA PRO A 12 9.86 1.32 -7.87
C PRO A 12 10.33 2.33 -6.82
N ILE A 13 10.89 1.84 -5.73
CA ILE A 13 11.47 2.65 -4.65
C ILE A 13 12.91 2.20 -4.38
N THR A 14 13.71 3.10 -3.83
CA THR A 14 15.11 2.83 -3.49
C THR A 14 15.48 3.43 -2.13
N ASP A 15 16.40 2.78 -1.44
CA ASP A 15 17.06 3.31 -0.23
C ASP A 15 18.46 3.89 -0.54
N GLY A 16 18.87 3.87 -1.80
CA GLY A 16 20.18 4.32 -2.26
C GLY A 16 21.15 3.17 -2.52
N ASP A 17 20.97 2.02 -1.91
CA ASP A 17 21.80 0.83 -2.08
C ASP A 17 21.08 -0.23 -2.93
N TYR A 18 19.76 -0.35 -2.78
CA TYR A 18 18.90 -1.31 -3.46
C TYR A 18 17.70 -0.65 -4.11
N LEU A 19 17.15 -1.35 -5.10
CA LEU A 19 15.90 -1.03 -5.78
C LEU A 19 14.85 -2.09 -5.45
N TYR A 20 13.68 -1.66 -4.99
CA TYR A 20 12.55 -2.54 -4.71
C TYR A 20 11.47 -2.30 -5.76
N ALA A 21 11.18 -3.34 -6.55
CA ALA A 21 10.26 -3.27 -7.67
C ALA A 21 9.09 -4.26 -7.48
N ASN A 22 7.89 -3.71 -7.29
CA ASN A 22 6.67 -4.49 -7.22
C ASN A 22 6.06 -4.61 -8.61
N PHE A 23 5.81 -5.83 -9.07
CA PHE A 23 5.12 -6.14 -10.33
C PHE A 23 3.80 -6.88 -10.09
N GLY A 24 3.20 -6.74 -8.89
CA GLY A 24 1.95 -7.40 -8.53
C GLY A 24 2.06 -8.92 -8.63
N SER A 25 1.15 -9.54 -9.36
CA SER A 25 1.13 -11.00 -9.59
C SER A 25 2.41 -11.57 -10.24
N PHE A 26 3.33 -10.72 -10.68
CA PHE A 26 4.63 -11.16 -11.22
C PHE A 26 5.77 -11.06 -10.21
N GLY A 27 5.47 -10.73 -8.97
CA GLY A 27 6.41 -10.73 -7.86
C GLY A 27 6.89 -9.36 -7.40
N LEU A 28 7.47 -9.36 -6.22
CA LEU A 28 8.20 -8.25 -5.61
C LEU A 28 9.69 -8.62 -5.57
N TYR A 29 10.52 -7.71 -6.05
CA TYR A 29 11.96 -7.94 -6.24
C TYR A 29 12.78 -6.90 -5.49
N CYS A 30 13.88 -7.35 -4.88
CA CYS A 30 14.99 -6.50 -4.47
C CYS A 30 16.15 -6.71 -5.45
N LEU A 31 16.65 -5.61 -6.00
CA LEU A 31 17.78 -5.61 -6.94
C LEU A 31 18.88 -4.71 -6.41
N ASP A 32 20.13 -5.07 -6.66
CA ASP A 32 21.24 -4.12 -6.53
C ASP A 32 21.19 -3.08 -7.67
N LEU A 33 21.98 -2.02 -7.55
CA LEU A 33 22.03 -0.96 -8.58
C LEU A 33 22.67 -1.39 -9.90
N SER A 34 23.19 -2.64 -9.98
CA SER A 34 23.64 -3.28 -11.20
C SER A 34 22.56 -4.13 -11.87
N GLY A 35 21.40 -4.26 -11.23
CA GLY A 35 20.24 -5.03 -11.71
C GLY A 35 20.26 -6.51 -11.32
N ASN A 36 21.15 -6.95 -10.42
CA ASN A 36 21.15 -8.34 -9.95
C ASN A 36 20.09 -8.49 -8.86
N VAL A 37 19.25 -9.54 -8.98
CA VAL A 37 18.25 -9.89 -7.98
C VAL A 37 18.92 -10.39 -6.71
N GLN A 38 18.58 -9.79 -5.58
CA GLN A 38 19.04 -10.18 -4.26
C GLN A 38 18.06 -11.14 -3.61
N TRP A 39 16.75 -10.81 -3.72
CA TRP A 39 15.65 -11.69 -3.34
C TRP A 39 14.41 -11.37 -4.20
N GLU A 40 13.50 -12.36 -4.27
CA GLU A 40 12.19 -12.23 -4.90
C GLU A 40 11.12 -12.91 -4.06
N ILE A 41 9.90 -12.38 -4.11
CA ILE A 41 8.74 -12.90 -3.38
C ILE A 41 7.55 -12.95 -4.32
N ASP A 42 6.86 -14.09 -4.32
CA ASP A 42 5.55 -14.26 -4.93
C ASP A 42 4.47 -14.06 -3.85
N LEU A 43 3.66 -13.01 -4.00
CA LEU A 43 2.53 -12.71 -3.12
C LEU A 43 1.20 -13.32 -3.61
N GLY A 44 1.23 -14.02 -4.75
CA GLY A 44 0.08 -14.65 -5.38
C GLY A 44 -0.50 -13.83 -6.54
N ASP A 45 -1.67 -14.23 -7.02
CA ASP A 45 -2.33 -13.63 -8.18
C ASP A 45 -3.45 -12.66 -7.77
N MET A 46 -3.42 -11.44 -8.27
CA MET A 46 -4.49 -10.46 -8.10
C MET A 46 -5.57 -10.62 -9.17
N ARG A 47 -6.82 -10.53 -8.77
CA ARG A 47 -7.97 -10.34 -9.65
C ARG A 47 -8.50 -8.93 -9.47
N THR A 48 -8.13 -8.03 -10.35
CA THR A 48 -8.56 -6.64 -10.23
C THR A 48 -9.94 -6.42 -10.84
N ARG A 49 -10.69 -5.49 -10.29
CA ARG A 49 -12.03 -5.14 -10.73
C ARG A 49 -12.05 -4.77 -12.21
N ASN A 50 -12.96 -5.36 -12.98
CA ASN A 50 -13.10 -5.16 -14.42
C ASN A 50 -11.79 -5.39 -15.21
N SER A 51 -10.84 -6.12 -14.66
CA SER A 51 -9.51 -6.34 -15.26
C SER A 51 -8.77 -5.04 -15.57
N PHE A 52 -8.97 -3.98 -14.78
CA PHE A 52 -8.30 -2.68 -14.98
C PHE A 52 -6.79 -2.74 -14.82
N GLY A 53 -6.28 -3.82 -14.27
CA GLY A 53 -4.85 -4.02 -14.01
C GLY A 53 -4.51 -3.74 -12.56
N GLU A 54 -3.32 -4.14 -12.21
CA GLU A 54 -2.77 -4.06 -10.87
C GLU A 54 -2.04 -2.73 -10.68
N GLY A 55 -2.01 -2.21 -9.47
CA GLY A 55 -1.34 -0.95 -9.13
C GLY A 55 -1.36 -0.76 -7.61
N GLY A 56 -0.72 0.28 -7.13
CA GLY A 56 -0.48 0.48 -5.71
C GLY A 56 0.96 0.08 -5.38
N SER A 57 1.84 1.08 -5.35
CA SER A 57 3.27 0.85 -5.14
C SER A 57 3.54 0.40 -3.71
N ALA A 58 4.65 -0.27 -3.50
CA ALA A 58 5.15 -0.52 -2.16
C ALA A 58 5.57 0.80 -1.49
N THR A 59 5.62 0.80 -0.17
CA THR A 59 6.13 1.91 0.64
C THR A 59 7.32 1.41 1.45
N LEU A 60 8.40 2.17 1.47
CA LEU A 60 9.57 1.88 2.27
C LEU A 60 9.62 2.82 3.48
N TYR A 61 9.77 2.25 4.66
CA TYR A 61 10.03 2.99 5.89
C TYR A 61 11.06 2.25 6.74
N ASN A 62 12.21 2.87 6.96
CA ASN A 62 13.37 2.25 7.63
C ASN A 62 13.75 0.90 6.99
N ASN A 63 13.61 -0.20 7.73
CA ASN A 63 13.90 -1.56 7.25
C ASN A 63 12.67 -2.33 6.76
N THR A 64 11.53 -1.66 6.58
CA THR A 64 10.25 -2.31 6.29
C THR A 64 9.68 -1.87 4.96
N LEU A 65 9.35 -2.82 4.10
CA LEU A 65 8.52 -2.64 2.92
C LEU A 65 7.07 -2.97 3.25
N ILE A 66 6.15 -2.11 2.85
CA ILE A 66 4.70 -2.30 3.01
C ILE A 66 4.07 -2.45 1.65
N VAL A 67 3.31 -3.52 1.46
CA VAL A 67 2.55 -3.78 0.23
C VAL A 67 1.07 -3.93 0.56
N ASN A 68 0.24 -3.12 -0.07
CA ASN A 68 -1.20 -3.27 -0.05
C ASN A 68 -1.63 -4.17 -1.21
N TRP A 69 -2.41 -5.22 -0.91
CA TRP A 69 -2.83 -6.25 -1.86
C TRP A 69 -4.35 -6.35 -1.95
N ASP A 70 -5.00 -5.20 -2.21
CA ASP A 70 -6.47 -5.13 -2.33
C ASP A 70 -6.91 -5.54 -3.74
N HIS A 71 -7.73 -6.60 -3.83
CA HIS A 71 -8.25 -7.12 -5.09
C HIS A 71 -9.63 -7.81 -4.90
N GLU A 72 -10.19 -8.40 -5.95
CA GLU A 72 -11.48 -9.11 -5.89
C GLU A 72 -11.33 -10.57 -5.36
N GLY A 73 -10.32 -10.83 -4.55
CA GLY A 73 -10.03 -12.11 -3.89
C GLY A 73 -9.72 -11.90 -2.42
N ASP A 74 -8.77 -12.66 -1.90
CA ASP A 74 -8.33 -12.58 -0.51
C ASP A 74 -7.37 -11.41 -0.35
N SER A 75 -7.93 -10.24 -0.03
CA SER A 75 -7.18 -9.00 0.13
C SER A 75 -6.39 -8.98 1.44
N PHE A 76 -5.20 -8.38 1.41
CA PHE A 76 -4.36 -8.25 2.59
C PHE A 76 -3.41 -7.04 2.49
N ILE A 77 -2.81 -6.70 3.60
CA ILE A 77 -1.63 -5.84 3.69
C ILE A 77 -0.50 -6.64 4.32
N VAL A 78 0.71 -6.45 3.85
CA VAL A 78 1.89 -7.19 4.34
C VAL A 78 3.06 -6.26 4.58
N ALA A 79 3.79 -6.50 5.66
CA ALA A 79 5.10 -5.92 5.92
C ALA A 79 6.19 -6.96 5.71
N ILE A 80 7.26 -6.53 5.07
CA ILE A 80 8.37 -7.36 4.61
C ILE A 80 9.67 -6.71 5.07
N ASP A 81 10.59 -7.51 5.59
CA ASP A 81 11.95 -7.06 5.84
C ASP A 81 12.66 -6.77 4.51
N LYS A 82 13.13 -5.55 4.34
CA LYS A 82 13.73 -5.11 3.08
C LYS A 82 15.05 -5.80 2.72
N GLU A 83 15.78 -6.31 3.72
CA GLU A 83 17.09 -6.93 3.52
C GLU A 83 16.95 -8.39 3.12
N THR A 84 15.99 -9.10 3.73
CA THR A 84 15.86 -10.55 3.56
C THR A 84 14.70 -10.96 2.66
N GLY A 85 13.67 -10.11 2.51
CA GLY A 85 12.42 -10.48 1.86
C GLY A 85 11.47 -11.28 2.76
N ASP A 86 11.80 -11.49 4.02
CA ASP A 86 10.94 -12.23 4.95
C ASP A 86 9.69 -11.44 5.33
N GLN A 87 8.56 -12.12 5.41
CA GLN A 87 7.33 -11.55 5.91
C GLN A 87 7.44 -11.27 7.41
N LEU A 88 7.30 -10.00 7.82
CA LEU A 88 7.26 -9.58 9.22
C LEU A 88 5.87 -9.81 9.82
N TRP A 89 4.84 -9.33 9.12
CA TRP A 89 3.44 -9.57 9.46
C TRP A 89 2.57 -9.48 8.21
N ARG A 90 1.37 -10.05 8.29
CA ARG A 90 0.30 -9.98 7.27
C ARG A 90 -1.05 -9.85 7.96
N VAL A 91 -1.89 -8.97 7.45
CA VAL A 91 -3.26 -8.75 7.94
C VAL A 91 -4.22 -8.88 6.78
N GLU A 92 -5.18 -9.79 6.91
CA GLU A 92 -6.26 -9.95 5.93
C GLU A 92 -7.18 -8.73 5.97
N ARG A 93 -7.72 -8.33 4.80
CA ARG A 93 -8.54 -7.14 4.63
C ARG A 93 -9.85 -7.48 3.92
N ASP A 94 -10.96 -6.93 4.40
CA ASP A 94 -12.25 -7.00 3.70
C ASP A 94 -12.39 -5.82 2.72
N GLU A 95 -11.54 -5.83 1.67
CA GLU A 95 -11.50 -4.76 0.68
C GLU A 95 -11.61 -5.31 -0.74
N PRO A 96 -12.44 -4.70 -1.61
CA PRO A 96 -12.33 -4.92 -3.04
C PRO A 96 -11.11 -4.18 -3.59
N THR A 97 -10.86 -4.31 -4.89
CA THR A 97 -9.72 -3.66 -5.56
C THR A 97 -9.59 -2.19 -5.19
N SER A 98 -8.41 -1.84 -4.67
CA SER A 98 -7.91 -0.47 -4.54
C SER A 98 -6.52 -0.35 -5.18
N TRP A 99 -6.10 0.87 -5.52
CA TRP A 99 -4.80 1.14 -6.15
C TRP A 99 -3.97 2.15 -5.33
N SER A 100 -4.40 2.42 -4.12
CA SER A 100 -3.74 3.38 -3.24
C SER A 100 -2.42 2.82 -2.71
N THR A 101 -1.38 3.61 -2.80
CA THR A 101 -0.10 3.32 -2.13
C THR A 101 -0.21 3.71 -0.65
N PRO A 102 0.16 2.84 0.29
CA PRO A 102 0.19 3.18 1.71
C PRO A 102 1.16 4.34 2.01
N ILE A 103 0.92 5.05 3.09
CA ILE A 103 1.91 5.95 3.69
C ILE A 103 2.28 5.49 5.09
N VAL A 104 3.43 5.93 5.58
CA VAL A 104 3.85 5.72 6.98
C VAL A 104 4.10 7.07 7.63
N THR A 105 3.65 7.23 8.87
CA THR A 105 3.92 8.39 9.71
C THR A 105 4.16 7.98 11.16
N ASP A 106 5.07 8.66 11.84
CA ASP A 106 5.37 8.51 13.27
C ASP A 106 4.89 9.71 14.10
N TYR A 107 4.01 10.53 13.56
CA TYR A 107 3.53 11.78 14.15
C TYR A 107 3.02 11.63 15.59
N THR A 108 2.34 10.51 15.88
CA THR A 108 1.82 10.20 17.22
C THR A 108 2.87 9.60 18.18
N GLY A 109 4.12 9.49 17.74
CA GLY A 109 5.20 8.80 18.47
C GLY A 109 5.18 7.28 18.31
N LEU A 110 4.15 6.73 17.64
CA LEU A 110 4.03 5.34 17.22
C LEU A 110 3.97 5.30 15.69
N PRO A 111 4.95 4.69 15.01
CA PRO A 111 4.90 4.56 13.55
C PRO A 111 3.67 3.76 13.11
N GLN A 112 2.88 4.34 12.23
CA GLN A 112 1.66 3.74 11.71
C GLN A 112 1.62 3.75 10.19
N VAL A 113 1.11 2.66 9.63
CA VAL A 113 0.84 2.51 8.20
C VAL A 113 -0.60 2.92 7.94
N ILE A 114 -0.83 3.84 7.01
CA ILE A 114 -2.18 4.30 6.68
C ILE A 114 -2.49 3.96 5.23
N VAL A 115 -3.63 3.31 5.01
CA VAL A 115 -4.11 2.88 3.69
C VAL A 115 -5.48 3.45 3.42
N ASN A 116 -5.66 3.99 2.22
CA ASN A 116 -6.94 4.48 1.71
C ASN A 116 -7.57 3.40 0.81
N ALA A 117 -8.75 2.89 1.15
CA ALA A 117 -9.43 1.87 0.37
C ALA A 117 -10.94 2.10 0.30
N THR A 118 -11.68 1.20 -0.33
CA THR A 118 -13.10 1.39 -0.65
C THR A 118 -13.99 1.30 0.58
N ASN A 119 -13.82 0.25 1.37
CA ASN A 119 -14.65 0.03 2.56
C ASN A 119 -14.11 0.80 3.76
N HIS A 120 -12.78 0.76 3.95
CA HIS A 120 -12.11 1.37 5.09
C HIS A 120 -10.86 2.14 4.70
N ILE A 121 -10.67 3.28 5.35
CA ILE A 121 -9.36 3.87 5.56
C ILE A 121 -8.86 3.20 6.84
N SER A 122 -7.76 2.48 6.78
CA SER A 122 -7.26 1.73 7.92
C SER A 122 -5.86 2.18 8.29
N SER A 123 -5.58 2.23 9.58
CA SER A 123 -4.25 2.45 10.13
C SER A 123 -3.79 1.23 10.91
N TYR A 124 -2.56 0.84 10.69
CA TYR A 124 -1.91 -0.32 11.32
C TYR A 124 -0.67 0.12 12.08
N ASP A 125 -0.41 -0.49 13.22
CA ASP A 125 0.90 -0.41 13.86
C ASP A 125 1.97 -0.98 12.92
N LEU A 126 3.02 -0.22 12.67
CA LEU A 126 4.07 -0.63 11.73
C LEU A 126 4.80 -1.90 12.17
N GLN A 127 4.95 -2.12 13.48
CA GLN A 127 5.73 -3.23 14.02
C GLN A 127 4.92 -4.53 14.11
N SER A 128 3.66 -4.44 14.51
CA SER A 128 2.82 -5.62 14.79
C SER A 128 1.77 -5.91 13.72
N GLY A 129 1.37 -4.93 12.92
CA GLY A 129 0.23 -5.03 12.00
C GLY A 129 -1.13 -4.89 12.70
N GLU A 130 -1.19 -4.64 14.00
CA GLU A 130 -2.46 -4.41 14.69
C GLU A 130 -3.18 -3.17 14.15
N ILE A 131 -4.50 -3.28 13.98
CA ILE A 131 -5.32 -2.15 13.55
C ILE A 131 -5.40 -1.13 14.69
N LEU A 132 -4.93 0.09 14.43
CA LEU A 132 -4.97 1.19 15.38
C LEU A 132 -6.29 1.96 15.31
N TRP A 133 -6.77 2.21 14.11
CA TRP A 133 -8.07 2.84 13.86
C TRP A 133 -8.54 2.58 12.43
N GLU A 134 -9.84 2.75 12.24
CA GLU A 134 -10.49 2.68 10.94
C GLU A 134 -11.51 3.80 10.76
N ALA A 135 -11.72 4.21 9.52
CA ALA A 135 -12.76 5.13 9.10
C ALA A 135 -13.36 4.67 7.78
N SER A 136 -14.58 5.05 7.48
CA SER A 136 -15.27 4.72 6.22
C SER A 136 -15.86 5.97 5.58
N GLY A 137 -16.20 5.88 4.29
CA GLY A 137 -16.84 6.99 3.56
C GLY A 137 -16.22 7.28 2.20
N MET A 138 -15.28 6.46 1.76
CA MET A 138 -14.75 6.54 0.39
C MET A 138 -15.74 5.94 -0.61
N THR A 139 -15.54 6.24 -1.88
CA THR A 139 -16.28 5.62 -2.99
C THR A 139 -15.51 4.43 -3.55
N THR A 140 -16.13 3.64 -4.43
CA THR A 140 -15.48 2.48 -5.04
C THR A 140 -14.26 2.85 -5.87
N ASN A 141 -13.32 1.89 -6.01
CA ASN A 141 -12.11 2.03 -6.85
C ASN A 141 -11.21 3.18 -6.38
N VAL A 142 -10.80 3.13 -5.14
CA VAL A 142 -9.88 4.12 -4.58
C VAL A 142 -8.51 4.02 -5.25
N ILE A 143 -8.03 5.13 -5.79
CA ILE A 143 -6.74 5.26 -6.46
C ILE A 143 -5.81 6.22 -5.69
N PRO A 144 -6.30 7.38 -5.20
CA PRO A 144 -5.43 8.36 -4.58
C PRO A 144 -4.80 7.85 -3.29
N CYS A 145 -3.50 8.07 -3.16
CA CYS A 145 -2.77 7.80 -1.93
C CYS A 145 -3.18 8.79 -0.84
N PRO A 146 -3.12 8.40 0.44
CA PRO A 146 -3.23 9.35 1.54
C PRO A 146 -2.17 10.44 1.46
N VAL A 147 -2.50 11.63 1.95
CA VAL A 147 -1.54 12.73 2.12
C VAL A 147 -1.54 13.13 3.59
N PHE A 148 -0.36 13.20 4.18
CA PHE A 148 -0.19 13.60 5.57
C PHE A 148 0.55 14.94 5.67
N HIS A 149 0.02 15.85 6.50
CA HIS A 149 0.61 17.15 6.80
C HIS A 149 1.17 17.15 8.22
N SER A 150 2.49 17.03 8.32
CA SER A 150 3.18 16.80 9.59
C SER A 150 3.04 17.94 10.61
N GLU A 151 2.94 19.21 10.17
CA GLU A 151 2.80 20.34 11.10
C GLU A 151 1.44 20.35 11.81
N SER A 152 0.37 19.97 11.12
CA SER A 152 -0.98 19.96 11.68
C SER A 152 -1.43 18.60 12.20
N GLY A 153 -0.70 17.51 11.87
CA GLY A 153 -1.13 16.16 12.17
C GLY A 153 -2.36 15.68 11.40
N MET A 154 -2.68 16.34 10.28
CA MET A 154 -3.86 16.02 9.47
C MET A 154 -3.50 15.05 8.37
N ALA A 155 -4.26 13.98 8.25
CA ALA A 155 -4.23 13.06 7.12
C ALA A 155 -5.46 13.32 6.22
N TYR A 156 -5.24 13.36 4.91
CA TYR A 156 -6.26 13.63 3.91
C TYR A 156 -6.43 12.45 2.98
N PHE A 157 -7.69 12.12 2.69
CA PHE A 157 -8.10 10.98 1.89
C PHE A 157 -9.12 11.42 0.87
N MET A 158 -9.05 10.86 -0.34
CA MET A 158 -10.04 11.17 -1.36
C MET A 158 -10.34 9.97 -2.25
N SER A 159 -11.49 10.01 -2.87
CA SER A 159 -11.89 9.10 -3.94
C SER A 159 -12.76 9.82 -4.95
N GLY A 160 -12.81 9.32 -6.20
CA GLY A 160 -13.43 10.05 -7.30
C GLY A 160 -14.10 9.19 -8.37
N PHE A 161 -14.26 7.89 -8.15
CA PHE A 161 -14.96 7.03 -9.10
C PHE A 161 -16.39 6.71 -8.60
N ARG A 162 -17.40 6.94 -9.45
CA ARG A 162 -18.85 6.79 -9.15
C ARG A 162 -19.28 7.55 -7.90
N GLY A 163 -18.86 8.78 -7.82
CA GLY A 163 -19.04 9.68 -6.69
C GLY A 163 -17.74 10.37 -6.36
N ASN A 164 -17.75 11.19 -5.33
CA ASN A 164 -16.55 11.84 -4.81
C ASN A 164 -16.62 11.87 -3.28
N ALA A 165 -15.49 11.75 -2.65
CA ALA A 165 -15.32 11.95 -1.22
C ALA A 165 -13.98 12.63 -0.95
N LEU A 166 -13.97 13.52 0.04
CA LEU A 166 -12.77 14.10 0.62
C LEU A 166 -12.93 14.05 2.13
N MET A 167 -12.00 13.43 2.80
CA MET A 167 -11.98 13.30 4.25
C MET A 167 -10.68 13.82 4.82
N ALA A 168 -10.75 14.49 5.95
CA ALA A 168 -9.61 14.91 6.75
C ALA A 168 -9.73 14.30 8.14
N ILE A 169 -8.70 13.63 8.60
CA ILE A 169 -8.63 12.97 9.90
C ILE A 169 -7.48 13.59 10.68
N GLN A 170 -7.76 14.09 11.89
CA GLN A 170 -6.73 14.51 12.82
C GLN A 170 -6.14 13.30 13.50
N LEU A 171 -4.86 13.06 13.29
CA LEU A 171 -4.13 12.07 14.08
C LEU A 171 -3.83 12.70 15.43
N ALA A 172 -4.28 12.02 16.49
CA ALA A 172 -4.09 12.47 17.88
C ALA A 172 -3.02 11.61 18.56
N ASN A 173 -2.29 12.20 19.50
CA ASN A 173 -1.39 11.51 20.42
C ASN A 173 -2.19 10.87 21.54
#